data_b69c4f5d7a36e8b776e8812ef2a83c9d
#
_entry.id   b69c4f5d7a36e8b776e8812ef2a83c9d
#
_cell.length_a   1.000
_cell.length_b   1.000
_cell.length_c   1.000
_cell.angle_alpha   90.00
_cell.angle_beta   90.00
_cell.angle_gamma   90.00
#
_symmetry.space_group_name_H-M   'P 1'
#
loop_
_entity.id
_entity.type
_entity.pdbx_description
1 polymer ?
#
loop_
_entity_poly.entity_id
_entity_poly.type
_entity_poly.pdbx_seq_one_letter_code
_entity_poly.pdbx_strand_id
1 'polypeptide(L)'
;EAASRGGSDRGRKLRVSSQYENLGSVSRDGGPVRKTFEISNIGNKILVIRDIHSPACVEAILSGTKDLKPGEKRTLTIILHPELTDKSRIFETVYLTANDVEHPVHEIMIAATIE
;
A
#
# COMPACT_ATOMS: atom_id res chain seq x y z
N GLU A 1 2.88 17.38 29.25
CA GLU A 1 3.15 17.07 28.67
C GLU A 1 3.06 16.68 28.09
N ALA A 2 2.74 16.77 28.26
CA ALA A 2 2.94 16.11 27.64
C ALA A 2 3.03 15.95 26.71
N ALA A 3 2.84 16.17 26.49
CA ALA A 3 2.96 15.86 25.42
C ALA A 3 3.83 15.71 24.77
N SER A 4 4.18 16.09 24.87
CA SER A 4 4.96 15.88 24.04
C SER A 4 5.57 14.89 24.09
N ARG A 5 5.53 14.59 24.72
CA ARG A 5 6.03 13.58 24.64
C ARG A 5 5.49 12.69 23.77
N GLY A 6 4.34 12.71 23.41
CA GLY A 6 3.76 11.85 22.44
C GLY A 6 4.50 11.88 21.14
N GLY A 7 4.99 13.03 20.75
CA GLY A 7 5.78 13.14 19.54
C GLY A 7 7.11 12.42 19.59
N SER A 8 7.67 12.29 20.78
CA SER A 8 8.98 11.66 20.91
C SER A 8 8.92 10.14 20.93
N ASP A 9 7.73 9.56 21.17
CA ASP A 9 7.59 8.12 21.20
C ASP A 9 6.57 7.68 20.16
N ARG A 10 6.99 7.74 18.92
CA ARG A 10 6.13 7.34 17.81
C ARG A 10 6.20 5.86 17.50
N GLY A 11 7.24 5.18 18.00
CA GLY A 11 7.39 3.75 17.81
C GLY A 11 7.55 3.36 16.37
N ARG A 12 6.85 2.31 15.97
CA ARG A 12 6.85 1.81 14.60
C ARG A 12 5.58 2.26 13.91
N LYS A 13 5.70 3.21 13.00
CA LYS A 13 4.54 3.79 12.32
C LYS A 13 4.75 3.82 10.83
N LEU A 14 3.78 3.25 10.13
CA LEU A 14 3.78 3.21 8.68
C LEU A 14 2.83 4.28 8.15
N ARG A 15 3.30 5.00 7.14
CA ARG A 15 2.47 5.93 6.40
C ARG A 15 2.46 5.53 4.93
N VAL A 16 1.27 5.52 4.35
CA VAL A 16 1.08 5.28 2.92
C VAL A 16 0.63 6.59 2.29
N SER A 17 1.19 6.91 1.12
CA SER A 17 0.92 8.20 0.45
C SER A 17 -0.55 8.35 0.09
N SER A 18 -1.25 7.26 -0.19
CA SER A 18 -2.68 7.27 -0.47
C SER A 18 -3.27 5.92 -0.11
N GLN A 19 -4.49 5.93 0.41
CA GLN A 19 -5.20 4.70 0.77
C GLN A 19 -6.30 4.35 -0.22
N TYR A 20 -6.50 5.21 -1.23
CA TYR A 20 -7.52 4.99 -2.24
C TYR A 20 -7.05 5.58 -3.55
N GLU A 21 -7.22 4.83 -4.62
CA GLU A 21 -6.87 5.31 -5.94
C GLU A 21 -7.89 4.81 -6.95
N ASN A 22 -8.46 5.73 -7.71
CA ASN A 22 -9.38 5.39 -8.79
C ASN A 22 -8.59 5.43 -10.10
N LEU A 23 -8.44 4.29 -10.74
CA LEU A 23 -7.67 4.17 -11.97
C LEU A 23 -8.47 4.60 -13.19
N GLY A 24 -9.77 4.90 -13.02
CA GLY A 24 -10.62 5.34 -14.11
C GLY A 24 -11.04 4.20 -15.02
N SER A 25 -11.21 4.52 -16.30
CA SER A 25 -11.56 3.53 -17.31
C SER A 25 -10.32 2.82 -17.81
N VAL A 26 -10.35 1.50 -17.82
CA VAL A 26 -9.24 0.63 -18.18
C VAL A 26 -9.73 -0.34 -19.24
N SER A 27 -8.94 -0.50 -20.30
CA SER A 27 -9.29 -1.46 -21.35
C SER A 27 -8.89 -2.87 -20.90
N ARG A 28 -9.82 -3.83 -21.05
CA ARG A 28 -9.55 -5.22 -20.68
C ARG A 28 -8.36 -5.80 -21.45
N ASP A 29 -8.21 -5.39 -22.69
CA ASP A 29 -7.16 -5.88 -23.58
C ASP A 29 -5.97 -4.91 -23.69
N GLY A 30 -5.97 -3.86 -22.88
CA GLY A 30 -4.96 -2.80 -22.97
C GLY A 30 -3.68 -3.09 -22.20
N GLY A 31 -3.58 -4.23 -21.55
CA GLY A 31 -2.42 -4.58 -20.75
C GLY A 31 -2.51 -4.08 -19.32
N PRO A 32 -1.49 -4.37 -18.51
CA PRO A 32 -1.53 -4.02 -17.09
C PRO A 32 -1.44 -2.52 -16.85
N VAL A 33 -2.10 -2.07 -15.80
CA VAL A 33 -2.10 -0.67 -15.38
C VAL A 33 -1.31 -0.58 -14.06
N ARG A 34 -0.32 0.31 -14.02
CA ARG A 34 0.57 0.47 -12.87
C ARG A 34 0.25 1.75 -12.13
N LYS A 35 0.32 1.68 -10.81
CA LYS A 35 0.20 2.84 -9.94
C LYS A 35 1.21 2.68 -8.82
N THR A 36 1.98 3.72 -8.54
CA THR A 36 2.98 3.68 -7.48
C THR A 36 2.49 4.44 -6.27
N PHE A 37 2.83 3.89 -5.10
CA PHE A 37 2.53 4.50 -3.81
C PHE A 37 3.84 4.58 -3.04
N GLU A 38 3.96 5.60 -2.22
CA GLU A 38 5.11 5.73 -1.33
C GLU A 38 4.70 5.29 0.05
N ILE A 39 5.49 4.39 0.64
CA ILE A 39 5.34 4.04 2.04
C ILE A 39 6.57 4.54 2.79
N SER A 40 6.37 4.95 4.03
CA SER A 40 7.45 5.52 4.82
C SER A 40 7.28 5.16 6.29
N ASN A 41 8.41 5.10 6.97
CA ASN A 41 8.42 4.92 8.42
C ASN A 41 8.48 6.30 9.06
N ILE A 42 7.37 6.73 9.64
CA ILE A 42 7.28 8.02 10.32
C ILE A 42 7.45 7.89 11.82
N GLY A 43 7.77 6.70 12.30
CA GLY A 43 8.07 6.44 13.69
C GLY A 43 9.54 6.66 14.01
N ASN A 44 9.96 6.21 15.18
CA ASN A 44 11.35 6.33 15.63
C ASN A 44 12.00 4.98 15.93
N LYS A 45 11.37 3.89 15.47
CA LYS A 45 11.91 2.54 15.58
C LYS A 45 11.83 1.85 14.22
N ILE A 46 12.59 0.79 14.05
CA ILE A 46 12.61 0.07 12.78
C ILE A 46 11.26 -0.57 12.52
N LEU A 47 10.73 -0.31 11.35
CA LEU A 47 9.46 -0.85 10.89
C LEU A 47 9.74 -2.00 9.93
N VAL A 48 9.02 -3.12 10.10
CA VAL A 48 9.18 -4.28 9.24
C VAL A 48 7.85 -4.58 8.57
N ILE A 49 7.86 -4.64 7.24
CA ILE A 49 6.69 -5.08 6.47
C ILE A 49 6.70 -6.61 6.51
N ARG A 50 5.64 -7.18 7.09
CA ARG A 50 5.59 -8.62 7.30
C ARG A 50 4.92 -9.36 6.16
N ASP A 51 3.91 -8.74 5.54
CA ASP A 51 3.14 -9.40 4.50
C ASP A 51 2.46 -8.37 3.62
N ILE A 52 2.29 -8.71 2.35
CA ILE A 52 1.53 -7.93 1.39
C ILE A 52 0.59 -8.90 0.71
N HIS A 53 -0.72 -8.67 0.90
CA HIS A 53 -1.75 -9.53 0.31
C HIS A 53 -2.54 -8.75 -0.72
N SER A 54 -2.65 -9.30 -1.91
CA SER A 54 -3.40 -8.67 -3.00
C SER A 54 -4.31 -9.70 -3.67
N PRO A 55 -5.44 -9.23 -4.26
CA PRO A 55 -6.33 -10.15 -4.97
C PRO A 55 -5.71 -10.63 -6.27
N ALA A 56 -6.38 -11.61 -6.91
CA ALA A 56 -5.81 -12.31 -8.06
C ALA A 56 -5.53 -11.39 -9.25
N CYS A 57 -6.37 -10.35 -9.43
CA CYS A 57 -6.19 -9.42 -10.56
C CYS A 57 -5.25 -8.26 -10.25
N VAL A 58 -4.69 -8.21 -9.04
CA VAL A 58 -3.82 -7.13 -8.61
C VAL A 58 -2.51 -7.71 -8.10
N GLU A 59 -1.42 -7.14 -8.57
CA GLU A 59 -0.08 -7.51 -8.15
C GLU A 59 0.51 -6.34 -7.35
N ALA A 60 1.23 -6.65 -6.27
CA ALA A 60 1.86 -5.62 -5.45
C ALA A 60 3.34 -5.94 -5.30
N ILE A 61 4.19 -4.97 -5.66
CA ILE A 61 5.64 -5.15 -5.65
C ILE A 61 6.25 -4.05 -4.79
N LEU A 62 6.99 -4.46 -3.77
CA LEU A 62 7.70 -3.54 -2.90
C LEU A 62 9.14 -3.42 -3.36
N SER A 63 9.60 -2.18 -3.55
CA SER A 63 11.00 -1.93 -3.88
C SER A 63 11.85 -2.01 -2.61
N GLY A 64 13.07 -2.54 -2.76
CA GLY A 64 14.02 -2.60 -1.65
C GLY A 64 13.67 -3.63 -0.61
N THR A 65 14.16 -3.43 0.60
CA THR A 65 13.97 -4.37 1.69
C THR A 65 12.67 -4.09 2.44
N LYS A 66 12.24 -5.08 3.23
CA LYS A 66 11.00 -4.98 3.98
C LYS A 66 11.18 -4.25 5.31
N ASP A 67 12.41 -3.97 5.71
CA ASP A 67 12.68 -3.22 6.93
C ASP A 67 13.00 -1.78 6.57
N LEU A 68 12.39 -0.86 7.32
CA LEU A 68 12.56 0.57 7.12
C LEU A 68 13.05 1.19 8.43
N LYS A 69 14.19 1.84 8.37
CA LYS A 69 14.66 2.65 9.49
C LYS A 69 13.82 3.93 9.57
N PRO A 70 13.82 4.61 10.72
CA PRO A 70 13.07 5.87 10.83
C PRO A 70 13.43 6.83 9.70
N GLY A 71 12.42 7.35 9.04
CA GLY A 71 12.58 8.27 7.92
C GLY A 71 12.78 7.63 6.56
N GLU A 72 12.98 6.32 6.51
CA GLU A 72 13.18 5.65 5.22
C GLU A 72 11.85 5.47 4.49
N LYS A 73 11.96 5.43 3.17
CA LYS A 73 10.81 5.30 2.27
C LYS A 73 11.03 4.15 1.31
N ARG A 74 9.91 3.59 0.83
CA ARG A 74 9.92 2.55 -0.21
C ARG A 74 8.81 2.85 -1.19
N THR A 75 8.97 2.36 -2.39
CA THR A 75 7.93 2.46 -3.41
C THR A 75 7.17 1.15 -3.47
N LEU A 76 5.86 1.24 -3.36
CA LEU A 76 4.97 0.11 -3.55
C LEU A 76 4.29 0.29 -4.91
N THR A 77 4.53 -0.63 -5.83
CA THR A 77 3.92 -0.60 -7.15
C THR A 77 2.75 -1.56 -7.17
N ILE A 78 1.58 -1.05 -7.51
CA ILE A 78 0.37 -1.84 -7.64
C ILE A 78 0.04 -1.95 -9.11
N ILE A 79 -0.13 -3.18 -9.59
CA ILE A 79 -0.36 -3.48 -11.00
C ILE A 79 -1.70 -4.17 -11.13
N LEU A 80 -2.62 -3.53 -11.84
CA LEU A 80 -3.91 -4.12 -12.16
C LEU A 80 -3.81 -4.88 -13.47
N HIS A 81 -4.21 -6.14 -13.44
CA HIS A 81 -4.29 -6.99 -14.64
C HIS A 81 -5.76 -7.14 -15.03
N PRO A 82 -6.26 -6.28 -15.92
CA PRO A 82 -7.70 -6.27 -16.21
C PRO A 82 -8.18 -7.55 -16.88
N GLU A 83 -7.29 -8.27 -17.54
CA GLU A 83 -7.65 -9.55 -18.19
C GLU A 83 -7.91 -10.66 -17.17
N LEU A 84 -7.51 -10.48 -15.91
CA LEU A 84 -7.66 -11.52 -14.88
C LEU A 84 -8.96 -11.39 -14.08
N THR A 85 -9.84 -10.50 -14.47
CA THR A 85 -11.15 -10.35 -13.84
C THR A 85 -12.21 -10.27 -14.92
N ASP A 86 -13.40 -10.81 -14.64
CA ASP A 86 -14.54 -10.72 -15.54
C ASP A 86 -15.50 -9.61 -15.15
N LYS A 87 -15.20 -8.88 -14.11
CA LYS A 87 -16.05 -7.79 -13.64
C LYS A 87 -15.85 -6.55 -14.51
N SER A 88 -16.91 -5.77 -14.68
CA SER A 88 -16.81 -4.48 -15.38
C SER A 88 -16.44 -3.34 -14.44
N ARG A 89 -16.65 -3.52 -13.15
CA ARG A 89 -16.21 -2.58 -12.13
C ARG A 89 -15.49 -3.36 -11.04
N ILE A 90 -14.37 -2.84 -10.61
CA ILE A 90 -13.63 -3.48 -9.52
C ILE A 90 -13.42 -2.47 -8.39
N PHE A 91 -13.37 -3.01 -7.19
CA PHE A 91 -13.02 -2.29 -5.99
C PHE A 91 -12.26 -3.28 -5.13
N GLU A 92 -10.93 -3.28 -5.28
CA GLU A 92 -10.09 -4.29 -4.66
C GLU A 92 -9.19 -3.66 -3.63
N THR A 93 -8.83 -4.44 -2.62
CA THR A 93 -8.02 -3.96 -1.51
C THR A 93 -6.72 -4.75 -1.44
N VAL A 94 -5.61 -4.02 -1.33
CA VAL A 94 -4.31 -4.59 -1.03
C VAL A 94 -4.05 -4.37 0.46
N TYR A 95 -3.70 -5.44 1.16
CA TYR A 95 -3.44 -5.40 2.60
C TYR A 95 -1.95 -5.44 2.85
N LEU A 96 -1.47 -4.48 3.61
CA LEU A 96 -0.06 -4.35 3.97
C LEU A 96 0.05 -4.55 5.48
N THR A 97 0.67 -5.65 5.90
CA THR A 97 0.82 -5.98 7.31
C THR A 97 2.23 -5.61 7.76
N ALA A 98 2.33 -4.90 8.86
CA ALA A 98 3.60 -4.43 9.39
C ALA A 98 3.60 -4.58 10.91
N ASN A 99 4.77 -4.36 11.51
CA ASN A 99 4.89 -4.41 12.97
C ASN A 99 4.55 -3.08 13.63
N ASP A 100 3.67 -2.30 12.98
CA ASP A 100 3.07 -1.11 13.57
C ASP A 100 2.02 -1.56 14.58
N VAL A 101 2.28 -1.31 15.86
CA VAL A 101 1.44 -1.84 16.94
C VAL A 101 0.03 -1.24 16.92
N GLU A 102 -0.07 0.04 16.55
CA GLU A 102 -1.36 0.73 16.54
C GLU A 102 -2.19 0.38 15.30
N HIS A 103 -1.51 0.17 14.17
CA HIS A 103 -2.17 -0.12 12.91
C HIS A 103 -1.40 -1.23 12.20
N PRO A 104 -1.57 -2.49 12.65
CA PRO A 104 -0.78 -3.60 12.06
C PRO A 104 -1.15 -3.90 10.61
N VAL A 105 -2.37 -3.52 10.18
CA VAL A 105 -2.81 -3.76 8.81
C VAL A 105 -3.20 -2.44 8.18
N HIS A 106 -2.59 -2.13 7.04
CA HIS A 106 -2.94 -0.96 6.23
C HIS A 106 -3.60 -1.42 4.95
N GLU A 107 -4.67 -0.72 4.56
CA GLU A 107 -5.45 -1.06 3.38
C GLU A 107 -5.22 -0.02 2.30
N ILE A 108 -4.97 -0.49 1.09
CA ILE A 108 -4.87 0.37 -0.09
C ILE A 108 -5.94 -0.10 -1.05
N MET A 109 -6.92 0.76 -1.34
CA MET A 109 -8.08 0.42 -2.14
C MET A 109 -7.92 0.95 -3.55
N ILE A 110 -8.18 0.08 -4.51
CA ILE A 110 -8.05 0.38 -5.94
C ILE A 110 -9.42 0.19 -6.58
N ALA A 111 -9.88 1.20 -7.29
CA ALA A 111 -11.13 1.15 -8.04
C ALA A 111 -10.86 1.38 -9.52
N ALA A 112 -11.60 0.71 -10.37
CA ALA A 112 -11.49 0.89 -11.82
C ALA A 112 -12.76 0.42 -12.51
N THR A 113 -13.02 0.99 -13.70
CA THR A 113 -14.05 0.52 -14.62
C THR A 113 -13.32 -0.16 -15.77
N ILE A 114 -13.69 -1.41 -16.05
CA ILE A 114 -13.01 -2.20 -17.09
C ILE A 114 -13.93 -2.32 -18.28
N GLU A 115 -13.42 -1.89 -19.42
CA GLU A 115 -14.20 -1.86 -20.67
C GLU A 115 -13.72 -2.85 -21.70
#